data_a79b6a8c0bfcff943dbb8f0ccd6ac885
#
_entry.id   a79b6a8c0bfcff943dbb8f0ccd6ac885
#
_cell.length_a   1.000
_cell.length_b   1.000
_cell.length_c   1.000
_cell.angle_alpha   90.00
_cell.angle_beta   90.00
_cell.angle_gamma   90.00
#
_symmetry.space_group_name_H-M   'P 1'
#
loop_
_entity.id
_entity.type
_entity.pdbx_description
1 polymer ?
#
loop_
_entity_poly.entity_id
_entity_poly.type
_entity_poly.pdbx_seq_one_letter_code
_entity_poly.pdbx_strand_id
1 'polypeptide(L)'
;MTKRIQSKYKIDRRLRCNLWGRPKSPFNTREYGPGLHGQRRTKPTDFGLQLQAKQKLKGYYGSITEKQFRRYYKEAVRRRGDTSENLIGILERRLDAVIYRMKFVPTVFSARQFINHGHIRVNGVRVNIPSYMVKDGDIIEIKEKSRDLPLVLEAIASQEREIPDYMTVDAAKCKGSYTRQPGLADVPYPVKMEPNLVIEYYSR
;
A
#
# COMPACT_ATOMS: atom_id res chain seq x y z
N MET A 1 2.11 7.18 -16.50
CA MET A 1 2.20 6.27 -15.34
C MET A 1 3.64 5.80 -15.14
N THR A 2 4.15 5.81 -13.89
CA THR A 2 5.52 5.36 -13.62
C THR A 2 5.59 3.84 -13.73
N LYS A 3 6.35 3.33 -14.70
CA LYS A 3 6.58 1.89 -14.86
C LYS A 3 7.35 1.35 -13.66
N ARG A 4 6.98 0.16 -13.18
CA ARG A 4 7.74 -0.51 -12.10
C ARG A 4 9.12 -0.94 -12.62
N ILE A 5 10.18 -0.39 -12.05
CA ILE A 5 11.56 -0.67 -12.45
C ILE A 5 12.10 -1.91 -11.73
N GLN A 6 11.67 -2.16 -10.48
CA GLN A 6 12.18 -3.25 -9.67
C GLN A 6 11.17 -4.38 -9.51
N SER A 7 11.67 -5.63 -9.47
CA SER A 7 10.84 -6.78 -9.14
C SER A 7 10.32 -6.67 -7.70
N LYS A 8 9.03 -6.99 -7.51
CA LYS A 8 8.35 -7.00 -6.21
C LYS A 8 9.13 -7.76 -5.14
N TYR A 9 9.54 -8.95 -5.44
CA TYR A 9 10.26 -9.82 -4.49
C TYR A 9 11.73 -9.48 -4.25
N LYS A 10 12.35 -8.65 -5.09
CA LYS A 10 13.66 -8.05 -4.77
C LYS A 10 13.53 -7.02 -3.64
N ILE A 11 12.36 -6.37 -3.52
CA ILE A 11 12.07 -5.44 -2.43
C ILE A 11 12.01 -6.19 -1.11
N ASP A 12 11.26 -7.31 -1.02
CA ASP A 12 11.18 -8.15 0.17
C ASP A 12 12.56 -8.59 0.66
N ARG A 13 13.36 -9.18 -0.23
CA ARG A 13 14.71 -9.64 0.11
C ARG A 13 15.66 -8.51 0.52
N ARG A 14 15.56 -7.33 -0.14
CA ARG A 14 16.39 -6.16 0.22
C ARG A 14 16.02 -5.62 1.59
N LEU A 15 14.75 -5.61 1.95
CA LEU A 15 14.25 -5.14 3.24
C LEU A 15 14.30 -6.22 4.32
N ARG A 16 14.69 -7.45 3.96
CA ARG A 16 14.73 -8.61 4.86
C ARG A 16 13.41 -8.83 5.60
N CYS A 17 12.30 -8.72 4.89
CA CYS A 17 10.97 -8.99 5.42
C CYS A 17 10.00 -9.39 4.30
N ASN A 18 8.99 -10.18 4.64
CA ASN A 18 7.87 -10.47 3.73
C ASN A 18 6.88 -9.32 3.79
N LEU A 19 7.14 -8.27 2.98
CA LEU A 19 6.49 -6.97 3.07
C LEU A 19 4.95 -7.04 2.92
N TRP A 20 4.44 -7.99 2.15
CA TRP A 20 3.02 -8.16 1.89
C TRP A 20 2.42 -9.42 2.54
N GLY A 21 3.16 -10.11 3.42
CA GLY A 21 2.68 -11.32 4.11
C GLY A 21 2.36 -12.51 3.19
N ARG A 22 2.91 -12.55 1.97
CA ARG A 22 2.53 -13.56 1.00
C ARG A 22 3.29 -14.88 1.19
N PRO A 23 2.59 -16.03 1.13
CA PRO A 23 3.24 -17.34 1.21
C PRO A 23 4.31 -17.55 0.13
N LYS A 24 4.06 -17.05 -1.10
CA LYS A 24 4.98 -17.14 -2.25
C LYS A 24 6.16 -16.17 -2.23
N SER A 25 6.39 -15.43 -1.12
CA SER A 25 7.54 -14.53 -1.03
C SER A 25 8.84 -15.33 -0.97
N PRO A 26 9.83 -15.08 -1.85
CA PRO A 26 11.13 -15.75 -1.79
C PRO A 26 11.91 -15.44 -0.50
N PHE A 27 11.52 -14.44 0.26
CA PHE A 27 12.11 -14.15 1.55
C PHE A 27 11.86 -15.28 2.56
N ASN A 28 10.72 -15.97 2.47
CA ASN A 28 10.39 -17.10 3.36
C ASN A 28 11.38 -18.28 3.24
N THR A 29 12.06 -18.42 2.08
CA THR A 29 13.06 -19.47 1.84
C THR A 29 14.49 -18.92 1.79
N ARG A 30 14.67 -17.62 1.52
CA ARG A 30 15.97 -16.96 1.31
C ARG A 30 15.98 -15.64 2.08
N GLU A 31 16.28 -15.69 3.38
CA GLU A 31 16.25 -14.54 4.30
C GLU A 31 17.41 -13.55 4.11
N TYR A 32 18.13 -13.64 3.02
CA TYR A 32 19.24 -12.77 2.69
C TYR A 32 18.95 -11.87 1.48
N GLY A 33 19.70 -10.78 1.38
CA GLY A 33 19.54 -9.79 0.32
C GLY A 33 19.73 -10.36 -1.09
N PRO A 34 19.25 -9.67 -2.14
CA PRO A 34 19.47 -10.07 -3.52
C PRO A 34 20.91 -9.76 -3.97
N GLY A 35 21.41 -10.55 -4.95
CA GLY A 35 22.72 -10.37 -5.56
C GLY A 35 23.84 -11.21 -4.93
N LEU A 36 25.04 -11.13 -5.50
CA LEU A 36 26.20 -11.93 -5.13
C LEU A 36 26.60 -11.74 -3.66
N HIS A 37 26.51 -10.51 -3.15
CA HIS A 37 26.88 -10.16 -1.79
C HIS A 37 25.69 -10.13 -0.81
N GLY A 38 24.53 -10.69 -1.18
CA GLY A 38 23.32 -10.65 -0.37
C GLY A 38 23.42 -11.29 1.00
N GLN A 39 24.32 -12.26 1.17
CA GLN A 39 24.55 -12.95 2.45
C GLN A 39 25.38 -12.13 3.44
N ARG A 40 26.10 -11.11 2.98
CA ARG A 40 26.93 -10.27 3.86
C ARG A 40 26.05 -9.57 4.91
N ARG A 41 26.35 -9.77 6.18
CA ARG A 41 25.69 -9.11 7.31
C ARG A 41 26.57 -7.95 7.78
N THR A 42 26.01 -6.76 7.75
CA THR A 42 26.62 -5.55 8.33
C THR A 42 25.64 -4.96 9.32
N LYS A 43 26.14 -4.43 10.45
CA LYS A 43 25.32 -3.67 11.39
C LYS A 43 24.83 -2.40 10.68
N PRO A 44 23.50 -2.15 10.61
CA PRO A 44 22.99 -0.93 9.99
C PRO A 44 23.36 0.28 10.84
N THR A 45 23.67 1.39 10.21
CA THR A 45 23.78 2.70 10.85
C THR A 45 22.39 3.27 11.12
N ASP A 46 22.27 4.27 12.00
CA ASP A 46 20.99 4.92 12.29
C ASP A 46 20.36 5.49 11.02
N PHE A 47 21.13 6.15 10.17
CA PHE A 47 20.69 6.57 8.84
C PHE A 47 20.20 5.40 7.99
N GLY A 48 20.90 4.27 8.04
CA GLY A 48 20.51 3.05 7.33
C GLY A 48 19.17 2.51 7.79
N LEU A 49 18.88 2.54 9.10
CA LEU A 49 17.60 2.14 9.68
C LEU A 49 16.47 3.07 9.23
N GLN A 50 16.66 4.37 9.29
CA GLN A 50 15.70 5.38 8.84
C GLN A 50 15.41 5.24 7.33
N LEU A 51 16.45 5.06 6.52
CA LEU A 51 16.31 4.81 5.09
C LEU A 51 15.54 3.51 4.81
N GLN A 52 15.82 2.44 5.56
CA GLN A 52 15.12 1.16 5.43
C GLN A 52 13.65 1.30 5.79
N ALA A 53 13.30 1.98 6.89
CA ALA A 53 11.93 2.25 7.28
C ALA A 53 11.17 3.03 6.20
N LYS A 54 11.79 4.06 5.63
CA LYS A 54 11.22 4.80 4.48
C LYS A 54 11.00 3.90 3.27
N GLN A 55 11.98 3.08 2.89
CA GLN A 55 11.84 2.18 1.74
C GLN A 55 10.80 1.09 1.97
N LYS A 56 10.65 0.60 3.22
CA LYS A 56 9.63 -0.35 3.62
C LYS A 56 8.24 0.23 3.40
N LEU A 57 7.96 1.40 3.98
CA LEU A 57 6.68 2.06 3.86
C LEU A 57 6.35 2.42 2.39
N LYS A 58 7.30 3.02 1.69
CA LYS A 58 7.18 3.36 0.27
C LYS A 58 6.96 2.14 -0.63
N GLY A 59 7.64 1.03 -0.34
CA GLY A 59 7.51 -0.24 -1.05
C GLY A 59 6.14 -0.88 -0.88
N TYR A 60 5.64 -0.89 0.35
CA TYR A 60 4.34 -1.47 0.68
C TYR A 60 3.21 -0.88 -0.17
N TYR A 61 3.17 0.43 -0.34
CA TYR A 61 2.18 1.14 -1.17
C TYR A 61 2.51 1.13 -2.67
N GLY A 62 3.10 0.05 -3.16
CA GLY A 62 3.35 -0.16 -4.59
C GLY A 62 4.52 0.65 -5.15
N SER A 63 5.56 0.84 -4.37
CA SER A 63 6.77 1.58 -4.76
C SER A 63 6.47 3.00 -5.24
N ILE A 64 5.82 3.79 -4.39
CA ILE A 64 5.57 5.22 -4.62
C ILE A 64 6.89 5.93 -4.96
N THR A 65 6.88 6.85 -5.93
CA THR A 65 8.07 7.63 -6.29
C THR A 65 8.53 8.52 -5.13
N GLU A 66 9.82 8.79 -5.03
CA GLU A 66 10.38 9.63 -3.95
C GLU A 66 9.75 11.02 -3.93
N LYS A 67 9.58 11.63 -5.10
CA LYS A 67 8.94 12.95 -5.25
C LYS A 67 7.52 12.97 -4.66
N GLN A 68 6.73 11.93 -4.94
CA GLN A 68 5.35 11.82 -4.45
C GLN A 68 5.32 11.54 -2.93
N PHE A 69 6.18 10.65 -2.45
CA PHE A 69 6.25 10.32 -1.04
C PHE A 69 6.67 11.53 -0.19
N ARG A 70 7.66 12.31 -0.65
CA ARG A 70 8.06 13.56 -0.01
C ARG A 70 6.93 14.61 0.02
N ARG A 71 6.06 14.63 -0.99
CA ARG A 71 4.84 15.48 -0.95
C ARG A 71 3.89 15.06 0.16
N TYR A 72 3.67 13.76 0.34
CA TYR A 72 2.82 13.23 1.41
C TYR A 72 3.41 13.54 2.79
N TYR A 73 4.71 13.40 2.95
CA TYR A 73 5.39 13.81 4.18
C TYR A 73 5.17 15.30 4.49
N LYS A 74 5.40 16.19 3.51
CA LYS A 74 5.16 17.63 3.70
C LYS A 74 3.71 17.95 4.07
N GLU A 75 2.77 17.25 3.46
CA GLU A 75 1.35 17.41 3.79
C GLU A 75 1.02 16.86 5.17
N ALA A 76 1.64 15.76 5.60
CA ALA A 76 1.47 15.22 6.94
C ALA A 76 1.98 16.17 8.04
N VAL A 77 3.14 16.80 7.81
CA VAL A 77 3.70 17.82 8.72
C VAL A 77 2.80 19.06 8.81
N ARG A 78 2.17 19.45 7.69
CA ARG A 78 1.27 20.63 7.64
C ARG A 78 0.00 20.41 8.43
N ARG A 79 -0.45 19.17 8.59
CA ARG A 79 -1.68 18.85 9.34
C ARG A 79 -1.46 18.88 10.83
N ARG A 80 -2.49 19.30 11.58
CA ARG A 80 -2.47 19.23 13.04
C ARG A 80 -2.49 17.77 13.53
N GLY A 81 -1.89 17.51 14.67
CA GLY A 81 -1.83 16.19 15.30
C GLY A 81 -0.51 15.46 15.06
N ASP A 82 -0.48 14.16 15.33
CA ASP A 82 0.73 13.35 15.11
C ASP A 82 1.05 13.19 13.62
N THR A 83 2.26 13.56 13.25
CA THR A 83 2.74 13.49 11.87
C THR A 83 2.81 12.05 11.36
N SER A 84 3.09 11.08 12.23
CA SER A 84 3.13 9.66 11.89
C SER A 84 1.76 9.16 11.47
N GLU A 85 0.73 9.45 12.27
CA GLU A 85 -0.65 9.08 11.98
C GLU A 85 -1.18 9.80 10.75
N ASN A 86 -0.88 11.09 10.61
CA ASN A 86 -1.23 11.86 9.43
C ASN A 86 -0.63 11.26 8.16
N LEU A 87 0.64 10.82 8.21
CA LEU A 87 1.31 10.20 7.08
C LEU A 87 0.65 8.87 6.67
N ILE A 88 0.35 8.00 7.65
CA ILE A 88 -0.35 6.74 7.42
C ILE A 88 -1.75 7.00 6.85
N GLY A 89 -2.50 7.92 7.45
CA GLY A 89 -3.84 8.27 6.96
C GLY A 89 -3.83 8.78 5.52
N ILE A 90 -2.84 9.61 5.13
CA ILE A 90 -2.67 10.05 3.73
C ILE A 90 -2.36 8.86 2.80
N LEU A 91 -1.52 7.91 3.23
CA LEU A 91 -1.15 6.76 2.43
C LEU A 91 -2.32 5.77 2.26
N GLU A 92 -3.13 5.55 3.28
CA GLU A 92 -4.32 4.68 3.22
C GLU A 92 -5.50 5.32 2.46
N ARG A 93 -5.56 6.65 2.35
CA ARG A 93 -6.56 7.35 1.51
C ARG A 93 -6.30 7.24 0.00
N ARG A 94 -5.19 6.70 -0.42
CA ARG A 94 -4.92 6.49 -1.85
C ARG A 94 -5.85 5.43 -2.42
N LEU A 95 -6.40 5.70 -3.60
CA LEU A 95 -7.34 4.79 -4.25
C LEU A 95 -6.74 3.39 -4.50
N ASP A 96 -5.44 3.31 -4.82
CA ASP A 96 -4.76 2.02 -5.00
C ASP A 96 -4.66 1.23 -3.67
N ALA A 97 -4.45 1.90 -2.54
CA ALA A 97 -4.48 1.29 -1.22
C ALA A 97 -5.91 0.86 -0.84
N VAL A 98 -6.89 1.74 -1.01
CA VAL A 98 -8.30 1.47 -0.69
C VAL A 98 -8.81 0.23 -1.41
N ILE A 99 -8.62 0.13 -2.73
CA ILE A 99 -9.05 -1.03 -3.54
C ILE A 99 -8.36 -2.31 -3.10
N TYR A 100 -7.08 -2.22 -2.73
CA TYR A 100 -6.33 -3.34 -2.18
C TYR A 100 -6.90 -3.80 -0.82
N ARG A 101 -7.24 -2.85 0.07
CA ARG A 101 -7.85 -3.14 1.39
C ARG A 101 -9.26 -3.73 1.25
N MET A 102 -10.06 -3.23 0.32
CA MET A 102 -11.40 -3.75 0.01
C MET A 102 -11.39 -5.15 -0.62
N LYS A 103 -10.22 -5.78 -0.81
CA LYS A 103 -10.06 -7.11 -1.40
C LYS A 103 -10.54 -7.23 -2.85
N PHE A 104 -10.75 -6.14 -3.58
CA PHE A 104 -11.16 -6.20 -4.98
C PHE A 104 -10.06 -6.69 -5.91
N VAL A 105 -8.81 -6.66 -5.46
CA VAL A 105 -7.65 -7.14 -6.24
C VAL A 105 -6.61 -7.79 -5.32
N PRO A 106 -5.80 -8.73 -5.83
CA PRO A 106 -4.88 -9.51 -5.00
C PRO A 106 -3.63 -8.73 -4.56
N THR A 107 -3.24 -7.66 -5.23
CA THR A 107 -2.02 -6.89 -4.90
C THR A 107 -2.20 -5.40 -5.13
N VAL A 108 -1.44 -4.56 -4.41
CA VAL A 108 -1.38 -3.11 -4.66
C VAL A 108 -0.95 -2.79 -6.09
N PHE A 109 -0.08 -3.61 -6.69
CA PHE A 109 0.33 -3.43 -8.09
C PHE A 109 -0.80 -3.72 -9.06
N SER A 110 -1.60 -4.76 -8.81
CA SER A 110 -2.83 -5.04 -9.57
C SER A 110 -3.85 -3.93 -9.40
N ALA A 111 -4.00 -3.37 -8.18
CA ALA A 111 -4.87 -2.23 -7.92
C ALA A 111 -4.52 -1.04 -8.82
N ARG A 112 -3.25 -0.70 -8.89
CA ARG A 112 -2.78 0.40 -9.75
C ARG A 112 -3.09 0.15 -11.23
N GLN A 113 -2.88 -1.07 -11.72
CA GLN A 113 -3.19 -1.43 -13.10
C GLN A 113 -4.71 -1.37 -13.35
N PHE A 114 -5.49 -1.93 -12.45
CA PHE A 114 -6.95 -1.98 -12.52
C PHE A 114 -7.58 -0.58 -12.56
N ILE A 115 -7.09 0.35 -11.72
CA ILE A 115 -7.51 1.74 -11.74
C ILE A 115 -7.14 2.41 -13.07
N ASN A 116 -5.89 2.25 -13.53
CA ASN A 116 -5.42 2.89 -14.77
C ASN A 116 -6.22 2.44 -16.00
N HIS A 117 -6.66 1.20 -16.01
CA HIS A 117 -7.53 0.67 -17.07
C HIS A 117 -8.97 1.17 -16.96
N GLY A 118 -9.30 1.90 -15.87
CA GLY A 118 -10.60 2.56 -15.68
C GLY A 118 -11.73 1.61 -15.31
N HIS A 119 -11.40 0.56 -14.54
CA HIS A 119 -12.38 -0.38 -14.01
C HIS A 119 -13.08 0.11 -12.74
N ILE A 120 -12.65 1.24 -12.18
CA ILE A 120 -13.14 1.79 -10.91
C ILE A 120 -13.94 3.07 -11.14
N ARG A 121 -15.01 3.20 -10.34
CA ARG A 121 -15.78 4.43 -10.18
C ARG A 121 -15.72 4.88 -8.71
N VAL A 122 -15.69 6.17 -8.50
CA VAL A 122 -15.85 6.81 -7.18
C VAL A 122 -17.05 7.72 -7.29
N ASN A 123 -18.05 7.52 -6.43
CA ASN A 123 -19.32 8.22 -6.48
C ASN A 123 -19.97 8.21 -7.89
N GLY A 124 -19.92 7.06 -8.57
CA GLY A 124 -20.44 6.88 -9.92
C GLY A 124 -19.54 7.39 -11.05
N VAL A 125 -18.52 8.22 -10.75
CA VAL A 125 -17.61 8.79 -11.75
C VAL A 125 -16.40 7.89 -11.96
N ARG A 126 -16.01 7.63 -13.22
CA ARG A 126 -14.81 6.85 -13.56
C ARG A 126 -13.54 7.57 -13.13
N VAL A 127 -12.71 6.90 -12.35
CA VAL A 127 -11.40 7.40 -11.92
C VAL A 127 -10.31 6.47 -12.42
N ASN A 128 -9.28 7.03 -13.10
CA ASN A 128 -8.14 6.30 -13.65
C ASN A 128 -6.80 6.70 -13.01
N ILE A 129 -6.84 7.42 -11.88
CA ILE A 129 -5.65 7.91 -11.19
C ILE A 129 -5.45 7.11 -9.89
N PRO A 130 -4.43 6.23 -9.78
CA PRO A 130 -4.19 5.41 -8.58
C PRO A 130 -3.89 6.21 -7.32
N SER A 131 -3.36 7.41 -7.47
CA SER A 131 -3.05 8.33 -6.37
C SER A 131 -4.19 9.27 -6.01
N TYR A 132 -5.39 9.04 -6.54
CA TYR A 132 -6.59 9.78 -6.15
C TYR A 132 -6.80 9.63 -4.64
N MET A 133 -7.10 10.73 -3.95
CA MET A 133 -7.30 10.76 -2.51
C MET A 133 -8.79 10.61 -2.21
N VAL A 134 -9.14 9.44 -1.68
CA VAL A 134 -10.51 9.12 -1.27
C VAL A 134 -10.87 9.95 -0.02
N LYS A 135 -12.09 10.46 0.01
CA LYS A 135 -12.63 11.20 1.15
C LYS A 135 -13.50 10.27 2.02
N ASP A 136 -13.72 10.69 3.25
CA ASP A 136 -14.62 9.98 4.15
C ASP A 136 -16.05 10.02 3.58
N GLY A 137 -16.71 8.87 3.52
CA GLY A 137 -18.02 8.70 2.92
C GLY A 137 -18.02 8.43 1.40
N ASP A 138 -16.87 8.51 0.71
CA ASP A 138 -16.81 8.18 -0.71
C ASP A 138 -17.17 6.71 -0.96
N ILE A 139 -17.98 6.49 -1.97
CA ILE A 139 -18.39 5.17 -2.44
C ILE A 139 -17.53 4.74 -3.61
N ILE A 140 -16.85 3.61 -3.44
CA ILE A 140 -15.98 3.02 -4.45
C ILE A 140 -16.64 1.77 -5.01
N GLU A 141 -16.74 1.67 -6.32
CA GLU A 141 -17.37 0.52 -6.98
C GLU A 141 -16.55 0.04 -8.19
N ILE A 142 -16.63 -1.25 -8.46
CA ILE A 142 -16.13 -1.82 -9.69
C ILE A 142 -17.17 -1.63 -10.79
N LYS A 143 -16.72 -1.20 -11.97
CA LYS A 143 -17.57 -1.10 -13.16
C LYS A 143 -18.24 -2.46 -13.45
N GLU A 144 -19.54 -2.47 -13.75
CA GLU A 144 -20.34 -3.69 -13.96
C GLU A 144 -19.67 -4.70 -14.89
N LYS A 145 -19.26 -4.27 -16.08
CA LYS A 145 -18.57 -5.12 -17.07
C LYS A 145 -17.23 -5.72 -16.59
N SER A 146 -16.77 -5.35 -15.40
CA SER A 146 -15.48 -5.77 -14.85
C SER A 146 -15.58 -6.57 -13.55
N ARG A 147 -16.81 -6.82 -13.06
CA ARG A 147 -17.07 -7.58 -11.83
C ARG A 147 -16.72 -9.06 -11.99
N ASP A 148 -17.01 -9.61 -13.18
CA ASP A 148 -16.81 -11.03 -13.50
C ASP A 148 -15.36 -11.37 -13.93
N LEU A 149 -14.44 -10.40 -13.84
CA LEU A 149 -13.05 -10.68 -14.16
C LEU A 149 -12.45 -11.69 -13.16
N PRO A 150 -11.74 -12.74 -13.63
CA PRO A 150 -11.16 -13.77 -12.76
C PRO A 150 -10.31 -13.18 -11.64
N LEU A 151 -9.56 -12.12 -11.92
CA LEU A 151 -8.77 -11.39 -10.94
C LEU A 151 -9.58 -10.87 -9.74
N VAL A 152 -10.81 -10.40 -9.99
CA VAL A 152 -11.71 -9.86 -8.96
C VAL A 152 -12.32 -11.00 -8.15
N LEU A 153 -12.84 -12.02 -8.84
CA LEU A 153 -13.46 -13.19 -8.21
C LEU A 153 -12.47 -13.93 -7.29
N GLU A 154 -11.25 -14.19 -7.78
CA GLU A 154 -10.17 -14.78 -6.97
C GLU A 154 -9.80 -13.92 -5.75
N ALA A 155 -9.75 -12.59 -5.91
CA ALA A 155 -9.37 -11.70 -4.83
C ALA A 155 -10.45 -11.63 -3.73
N ILE A 156 -11.73 -11.64 -4.10
CA ILE A 156 -12.86 -11.63 -3.15
C ILE A 156 -12.94 -12.97 -2.41
N ALA A 157 -12.76 -14.09 -3.12
CA ALA A 157 -12.79 -15.43 -2.53
C ALA A 157 -11.59 -15.72 -1.61
N SER A 158 -10.46 -15.02 -1.78
CA SER A 158 -9.25 -15.24 -1.00
C SER A 158 -9.46 -14.91 0.48
N GLN A 159 -9.00 -15.79 1.37
CA GLN A 159 -9.01 -15.58 2.83
C GLN A 159 -7.67 -15.01 3.36
N GLU A 160 -6.72 -14.69 2.49
CA GLU A 160 -5.39 -14.21 2.91
C GLU A 160 -5.40 -12.86 3.65
N ARG A 161 -6.48 -12.11 3.55
CA ARG A 161 -6.58 -10.75 4.11
C ARG A 161 -7.98 -10.48 4.63
N GLU A 162 -8.05 -9.72 5.70
CA GLU A 162 -9.29 -9.19 6.27
C GLU A 162 -9.55 -7.78 5.77
N ILE A 163 -10.82 -7.39 5.75
CA ILE A 163 -11.25 -6.02 5.45
C ILE A 163 -11.15 -5.24 6.75
N PRO A 164 -10.42 -4.12 6.81
CA PRO A 164 -10.27 -3.36 8.02
C PRO A 164 -11.55 -2.58 8.39
N ASP A 165 -11.75 -2.28 9.67
CA ASP A 165 -12.96 -1.65 10.23
C ASP A 165 -13.25 -0.24 9.72
N TYR A 166 -12.25 0.45 9.17
CA TYR A 166 -12.42 1.79 8.56
C TYR A 166 -12.96 1.76 7.14
N MET A 167 -13.41 0.57 6.67
CA MET A 167 -14.05 0.38 5.37
C MET A 167 -15.24 -0.57 5.48
N THR A 168 -16.31 -0.29 4.75
CA THR A 168 -17.42 -1.22 4.58
C THR A 168 -17.42 -1.73 3.16
N VAL A 169 -17.63 -3.04 2.97
CA VAL A 169 -17.60 -3.67 1.65
C VAL A 169 -18.78 -4.62 1.46
N ASP A 170 -19.53 -4.40 0.39
CA ASP A 170 -20.52 -5.34 -0.14
C ASP A 170 -19.86 -6.13 -1.28
N ALA A 171 -19.41 -7.34 -0.97
CA ALA A 171 -18.71 -8.19 -1.92
C ALA A 171 -19.61 -8.59 -3.11
N ALA A 172 -20.92 -8.82 -2.88
CA ALA A 172 -21.85 -9.23 -3.92
C ALA A 172 -22.05 -8.12 -4.98
N LYS A 173 -22.12 -6.87 -4.54
CA LYS A 173 -22.24 -5.72 -5.44
C LYS A 173 -20.89 -5.17 -5.90
N CYS A 174 -19.77 -5.70 -5.43
CA CYS A 174 -18.42 -5.17 -5.68
C CYS A 174 -18.33 -3.66 -5.39
N LYS A 175 -18.88 -3.25 -4.25
CA LYS A 175 -19.02 -1.87 -3.82
C LYS A 175 -18.56 -1.73 -2.37
N GLY A 176 -17.96 -0.61 -2.03
CA GLY A 176 -17.58 -0.33 -0.66
C GLY A 176 -17.51 1.16 -0.38
N SER A 177 -17.44 1.53 0.89
CA SER A 177 -17.25 2.91 1.31
C SER A 177 -16.05 3.05 2.24
N TYR A 178 -15.40 4.19 2.17
CA TYR A 178 -14.33 4.60 3.07
C TYR A 178 -14.96 5.40 4.22
N THR A 179 -14.93 4.87 5.44
CA THR A 179 -15.71 5.40 6.56
C THR A 179 -14.95 6.49 7.31
N ARG A 180 -13.70 6.21 7.68
CA ARG A 180 -12.87 7.11 8.50
C ARG A 180 -11.39 7.01 8.15
N GLN A 181 -10.63 8.04 8.48
CA GLN A 181 -9.18 7.96 8.38
C GLN A 181 -8.62 7.01 9.46
N PRO A 182 -7.82 5.98 9.09
CA PRO A 182 -7.22 5.08 10.06
C PRO A 182 -6.00 5.69 10.74
N GLY A 183 -5.75 5.27 12.00
CA GLY A 183 -4.46 5.40 12.67
C GLY A 183 -3.50 4.26 12.30
N LEU A 184 -2.28 4.30 12.84
CA LEU A 184 -1.28 3.25 12.57
C LEU A 184 -1.72 1.88 13.06
N ALA A 185 -2.39 1.82 14.22
CA ALA A 185 -2.86 0.57 14.83
C ALA A 185 -4.01 -0.10 14.08
N ASP A 186 -4.84 0.69 13.39
CA ASP A 186 -5.99 0.19 12.63
C ASP A 186 -5.59 -0.53 11.34
N VAL A 187 -4.39 -0.24 10.83
CA VAL A 187 -3.95 -0.74 9.53
C VAL A 187 -3.33 -2.14 9.66
N PRO A 188 -3.89 -3.18 9.01
CA PRO A 188 -3.37 -4.55 9.10
C PRO A 188 -2.09 -4.70 8.26
N TYR A 189 -0.97 -4.25 8.82
CA TYR A 189 0.34 -4.48 8.22
C TYR A 189 0.87 -5.87 8.59
N PRO A 190 1.33 -6.67 7.62
CA PRO A 190 1.94 -7.98 7.91
C PRO A 190 3.33 -7.87 8.54
N VAL A 191 3.91 -6.69 8.55
CA VAL A 191 5.23 -6.40 9.13
C VAL A 191 5.18 -5.09 9.91
N LYS A 192 5.97 -4.98 10.97
CA LYS A 192 6.06 -3.74 11.76
C LYS A 192 6.49 -2.57 10.87
N MET A 193 5.67 -1.52 10.84
CA MET A 193 5.99 -0.24 10.20
C MET A 193 6.42 0.77 11.26
N GLU A 194 7.41 1.58 10.93
CA GLU A 194 8.01 2.55 11.84
C GLU A 194 8.00 3.94 11.20
N PRO A 195 6.81 4.60 11.18
CA PRO A 195 6.68 5.91 10.55
C PRO A 195 7.52 7.00 11.25
N ASN A 196 7.80 6.86 12.56
CA ASN A 196 8.64 7.79 13.29
C ASN A 196 10.05 7.90 12.68
N LEU A 197 10.68 6.74 12.32
CA LEU A 197 11.98 6.74 11.65
C LEU A 197 11.93 7.39 10.26
N VAL A 198 10.76 7.36 9.61
CA VAL A 198 10.56 8.06 8.33
C VAL A 198 10.51 9.57 8.53
N ILE A 199 9.89 10.03 9.60
CA ILE A 199 9.84 11.46 9.96
C ILE A 199 11.24 11.95 10.29
N GLU A 200 11.99 11.24 11.11
CA GLU A 200 13.38 11.54 11.43
C GLU A 200 14.26 11.62 10.17
N TYR A 201 14.06 10.69 9.22
CA TYR A 201 14.78 10.71 7.94
C TYR A 201 14.59 12.01 7.16
N TYR A 202 13.39 12.58 7.17
CA TYR A 202 13.07 13.79 6.41
C TYR A 202 13.24 15.09 7.19
N SER A 203 13.40 15.03 8.51
CA SER A 203 13.62 16.20 9.37
C SER A 203 15.08 16.69 9.37
N ARG A 204 15.96 15.94 8.78
CA ARG A 204 17.39 16.28 8.60
C ARG A 204 17.61 17.29 7.49
#